data_eb4a52367c1d7de59f93d78b2631ad5c
#
_entry.id   eb4a52367c1d7de59f93d78b2631ad5c
#
_cell.length_a   1.000
_cell.length_b   1.000
_cell.length_c   1.000
_cell.angle_alpha   90.00
_cell.angle_beta   90.00
_cell.angle_gamma   90.00
#
_symmetry.space_group_name_H-M   'P 1'
#
loop_
_entity.id
_entity.type
_entity.pdbx_description
1 polymer ?
#
loop_
_entity_poly.entity_id
_entity_poly.type
_entity_poly.pdbx_seq_one_letter_code
_entity_poly.pdbx_strand_id
1 'polypeptide(L)'
;MGPDEGILGDFLGILPLTTGSGVVTASRQQLEIALRYGTTMWGSFPEYLQRLAEVCREELKRDVRDLKTKMLRTYLGPDVEGTLRRELEDTWGCPAYDTYGTHEIGTCGFDCRERNGMHVMEDTLYLEIVDTETGAPLPPGEAGNMVVTVFFRSAPPIIRYNLRDLGRMLSSSQCGCGSHFRRMDHFLGRSDNMVRMRGVNVYPMACLPAVKSDDR
;
A
#
# COMPACT_ATOMS: atom_id res chain seq x y z
N MET A 1 9.24 7.84 2.56
CA MET A 1 9.54 7.30 3.89
C MET A 1 9.89 8.47 4.79
N GLY A 2 9.15 8.64 5.87
CA GLY A 2 9.28 9.76 6.78
C GLY A 2 10.20 9.45 7.97
N PRO A 3 10.51 10.44 8.80
CA PRO A 3 11.36 10.29 9.99
C PRO A 3 10.85 9.25 11.00
N ASP A 4 9.57 8.87 10.91
CA ASP A 4 8.92 7.94 11.84
C ASP A 4 9.41 6.48 11.72
N GLU A 5 9.99 6.10 10.58
CA GLU A 5 10.48 4.72 10.40
C GLU A 5 11.74 4.42 11.23
N GLY A 6 12.55 5.45 11.54
CA GLY A 6 13.69 5.32 12.44
C GLY A 6 13.26 5.01 13.88
N ILE A 7 12.26 5.73 14.38
CA ILE A 7 11.71 5.55 15.75
C ILE A 7 11.06 4.17 15.90
N LEU A 8 10.31 3.72 14.89
CA LEU A 8 9.73 2.37 14.86
C LEU A 8 10.81 1.28 14.84
N GLY A 9 11.93 1.51 14.15
CA GLY A 9 13.07 0.62 14.12
C GLY A 9 13.63 0.34 15.51
N ASP A 10 13.87 1.39 16.27
CA ASP A 10 14.39 1.29 17.63
C ASP A 10 13.43 0.55 18.56
N PHE A 11 12.12 0.83 18.45
CA PHE A 11 11.09 0.18 19.26
C PHE A 11 10.92 -1.31 18.93
N LEU A 12 11.00 -1.67 17.66
CA LEU A 12 10.82 -3.05 17.19
C LEU A 12 12.13 -3.87 17.14
N GLY A 13 13.27 -3.26 17.44
CA GLY A 13 14.58 -3.89 17.34
C GLY A 13 14.98 -4.22 15.89
N ILE A 14 14.51 -3.45 14.92
CA ILE A 14 14.88 -3.59 13.51
C ILE A 14 15.75 -2.42 13.07
N LEU A 15 16.69 -2.66 12.16
CA LEU A 15 17.51 -1.61 11.55
C LEU A 15 16.85 -1.10 10.26
N PRO A 16 16.22 0.09 10.26
CA PRO A 16 15.67 0.66 9.05
C PRO A 16 16.80 1.28 8.19
N LEU A 17 16.89 0.87 6.93
CA LEU A 17 17.79 1.45 5.94
C LEU A 17 16.98 2.41 5.06
N THR A 18 16.90 3.66 5.47
CA THR A 18 16.13 4.71 4.78
C THR A 18 16.92 5.27 3.60
N THR A 19 16.89 4.57 2.47
CA THR A 19 17.62 4.98 1.26
C THR A 19 16.88 6.04 0.43
N GLY A 20 15.64 6.36 0.77
CA GLY A 20 14.80 7.25 -0.02
C GLY A 20 14.33 6.61 -1.34
N SER A 21 13.89 7.46 -2.27
CA SER A 21 13.51 7.02 -3.61
C SER A 21 14.73 6.73 -4.49
N GLY A 22 14.51 6.04 -5.62
CA GLY A 22 15.55 5.82 -6.64
C GLY A 22 16.18 7.08 -7.23
N VAL A 23 15.57 8.24 -6.98
CA VAL A 23 16.16 9.56 -7.36
C VAL A 23 17.19 10.02 -6.32
N VAL A 24 16.96 9.73 -5.04
CA VAL A 24 17.87 10.11 -3.93
C VAL A 24 19.05 9.15 -3.87
N THR A 25 18.79 7.86 -3.89
CA THR A 25 19.82 6.81 -3.90
C THR A 25 19.55 5.90 -5.09
N ALA A 26 20.49 5.82 -6.02
CA ALA A 26 20.33 5.00 -7.23
C ALA A 26 19.95 3.55 -6.88
N SER A 27 19.07 2.93 -7.67
CA SER A 27 18.56 1.58 -7.44
C SER A 27 19.67 0.55 -7.25
N ARG A 28 20.74 0.63 -8.05
CA ARG A 28 21.93 -0.20 -7.90
C ARG A 28 22.58 -0.06 -6.52
N GLN A 29 22.73 1.17 -6.04
CA GLN A 29 23.35 1.45 -4.74
C GLN A 29 22.46 0.92 -3.59
N GLN A 30 21.13 1.03 -3.72
CA GLN A 30 20.19 0.43 -2.74
C GLN A 30 20.39 -1.09 -2.65
N LEU A 31 20.52 -1.77 -3.78
CA LEU A 31 20.77 -3.22 -3.84
C LEU A 31 22.15 -3.60 -3.25
N GLU A 32 23.18 -2.82 -3.52
CA GLU A 32 24.53 -3.01 -2.93
C GLU A 32 24.50 -2.85 -1.40
N ILE A 33 23.76 -1.86 -0.88
CA ILE A 33 23.52 -1.67 0.55
C ILE A 33 22.78 -2.89 1.12
N ALA A 34 21.73 -3.35 0.45
CA ALA A 34 20.96 -4.51 0.89
C ALA A 34 21.80 -5.79 0.94
N LEU A 35 22.64 -6.03 -0.04
CA LEU A 35 23.59 -7.15 -0.03
C LEU A 35 24.58 -7.04 1.12
N ARG A 36 25.12 -5.85 1.38
CA ARG A 36 26.09 -5.60 2.43
C ARG A 36 25.53 -5.84 3.83
N TYR A 37 24.31 -5.41 4.08
CA TYR A 37 23.67 -5.47 5.40
C TYR A 37 22.72 -6.65 5.58
N GLY A 38 22.49 -7.46 4.54
CA GLY A 38 21.58 -8.60 4.62
C GLY A 38 20.13 -8.18 4.84
N THR A 39 19.65 -7.23 4.07
CA THR A 39 18.29 -6.69 4.21
C THR A 39 17.23 -7.79 4.05
N THR A 40 16.36 -7.94 5.04
CA THR A 40 15.36 -9.01 5.09
C THR A 40 13.96 -8.57 4.67
N MET A 41 13.70 -7.27 4.60
CA MET A 41 12.41 -6.72 4.20
C MET A 41 12.60 -5.54 3.27
N TRP A 42 11.77 -5.46 2.22
CA TRP A 42 11.65 -4.30 1.35
C TRP A 42 10.26 -3.70 1.45
N GLY A 43 10.20 -2.37 1.57
CA GLY A 43 8.96 -1.60 1.53
C GLY A 43 8.95 -0.65 0.36
N SER A 44 8.11 -0.90 -0.67
CA SER A 44 7.98 0.00 -1.83
C SER A 44 6.73 -0.32 -2.66
N PHE A 45 6.48 0.50 -3.69
CA PHE A 45 5.47 0.21 -4.70
C PHE A 45 5.89 -0.96 -5.60
N PRO A 46 4.92 -1.72 -6.15
CA PRO A 46 5.19 -2.88 -7.00
C PRO A 46 6.12 -2.59 -8.16
N GLU A 47 5.89 -1.49 -8.87
CA GLU A 47 6.68 -1.10 -10.05
C GLU A 47 8.15 -0.86 -9.70
N TYR A 48 8.40 -0.31 -8.51
CA TYR A 48 9.77 -0.09 -8.07
C TYR A 48 10.44 -1.39 -7.60
N LEU A 49 9.69 -2.30 -6.98
CA LEU A 49 10.20 -3.64 -6.64
C LEU A 49 10.54 -4.45 -7.90
N GLN A 50 9.73 -4.37 -8.94
CA GLN A 50 10.02 -4.96 -10.25
C GLN A 50 11.27 -4.33 -10.85
N ARG A 51 11.39 -2.99 -10.82
CA ARG A 51 12.58 -2.27 -11.30
C ARG A 51 13.85 -2.67 -10.56
N LEU A 52 13.79 -2.86 -9.25
CA LEU A 52 14.93 -3.34 -8.46
C LEU A 52 15.38 -4.74 -8.91
N ALA A 53 14.44 -5.64 -9.19
CA ALA A 53 14.77 -6.98 -9.70
C ALA A 53 15.44 -6.92 -11.09
N GLU A 54 14.96 -6.03 -11.97
CA GLU A 54 15.61 -5.78 -13.27
C GLU A 54 17.03 -5.27 -13.09
N VAL A 55 17.24 -4.22 -12.27
CA VAL A 55 18.57 -3.65 -12.00
C VAL A 55 19.51 -4.69 -11.38
N CYS A 56 19.01 -5.53 -10.48
CA CYS A 56 19.77 -6.63 -9.91
C CYS A 56 20.31 -7.56 -11.00
N ARG A 57 19.44 -7.96 -11.92
CA ARG A 57 19.80 -8.84 -13.04
C ARG A 57 20.71 -8.16 -14.06
N GLU A 58 20.38 -6.92 -14.46
CA GLU A 58 21.06 -6.23 -15.56
C GLU A 58 22.39 -5.61 -15.16
N GLU A 59 22.47 -4.98 -13.98
CA GLU A 59 23.64 -4.21 -13.54
C GLU A 59 24.54 -5.00 -12.57
N LEU A 60 23.93 -5.76 -11.64
CA LEU A 60 24.70 -6.55 -10.68
C LEU A 60 24.97 -7.98 -11.17
N LYS A 61 24.33 -8.40 -12.30
CA LYS A 61 24.43 -9.77 -12.85
C LYS A 61 24.07 -10.84 -11.81
N ARG A 62 23.03 -10.58 -11.00
CA ARG A 62 22.55 -11.46 -9.92
C ARG A 62 21.04 -11.63 -10.02
N ASP A 63 20.55 -12.73 -9.47
CA ASP A 63 19.11 -12.88 -9.20
C ASP A 63 18.74 -12.08 -7.94
N VAL A 64 17.60 -11.41 -7.94
CA VAL A 64 17.11 -10.66 -6.77
C VAL A 64 16.88 -11.58 -5.56
N ARG A 65 16.62 -12.87 -5.78
CA ARG A 65 16.51 -13.89 -4.74
C ARG A 65 17.82 -14.11 -3.95
N ASP A 66 18.96 -13.76 -4.52
CA ASP A 66 20.26 -13.82 -3.83
C ASP A 66 20.34 -12.85 -2.64
N LEU A 67 19.48 -11.82 -2.61
CA LEU A 67 19.33 -10.92 -1.47
C LEU A 67 18.77 -11.63 -0.23
N LYS A 68 18.14 -12.80 -0.40
CA LYS A 68 17.50 -13.59 0.67
C LYS A 68 16.45 -12.78 1.45
N THR A 69 15.75 -11.90 0.76
CA THR A 69 14.62 -11.16 1.29
C THR A 69 13.57 -12.12 1.85
N LYS A 70 13.06 -11.82 3.03
CA LYS A 70 12.05 -12.68 3.69
C LYS A 70 10.64 -12.24 3.45
N MET A 71 10.44 -10.95 3.15
CA MET A 71 9.10 -10.40 2.86
C MET A 71 9.19 -9.08 2.11
N LEU A 72 8.16 -8.81 1.33
CA LEU A 72 7.88 -7.51 0.73
C LEU A 72 6.69 -6.88 1.45
N ARG A 73 6.77 -5.59 1.75
CA ARG A 73 5.64 -4.74 2.13
C ARG A 73 5.37 -3.81 0.96
N THR A 74 4.17 -3.83 0.44
CA THR A 74 3.85 -3.08 -0.78
C THR A 74 2.46 -2.47 -0.75
N TYR A 75 2.09 -1.74 -1.78
CA TYR A 75 0.76 -1.15 -2.01
C TYR A 75 0.26 -1.69 -3.35
N LEU A 76 -0.39 -2.85 -3.33
CA LEU A 76 -0.78 -3.57 -4.56
C LEU A 76 -1.84 -2.84 -5.38
N GLY A 77 -2.62 -1.95 -4.75
CA GLY A 77 -3.74 -1.32 -5.43
C GLY A 77 -4.88 -2.31 -5.68
N PRO A 78 -5.68 -2.14 -6.74
CA PRO A 78 -6.82 -3.00 -7.03
C PRO A 78 -6.37 -4.30 -7.74
N ASP A 79 -5.61 -5.14 -7.04
CA ASP A 79 -5.14 -6.46 -7.51
C ASP A 79 -6.15 -7.56 -7.17
N VAL A 80 -7.36 -7.44 -7.71
CA VAL A 80 -8.51 -8.30 -7.37
C VAL A 80 -8.22 -9.80 -7.62
N GLU A 81 -7.48 -10.11 -8.68
CA GLU A 81 -7.12 -11.48 -9.05
C GLU A 81 -5.83 -11.96 -8.37
N GLY A 82 -5.13 -11.09 -7.65
CA GLY A 82 -3.85 -11.38 -7.01
C GLY A 82 -2.71 -11.65 -8.01
N THR A 83 -2.83 -11.15 -9.23
CA THR A 83 -1.84 -11.38 -10.29
C THR A 83 -0.54 -10.66 -9.99
N LEU A 84 -0.62 -9.38 -9.66
CA LEU A 84 0.55 -8.57 -9.33
C LEU A 84 1.28 -9.09 -8.09
N ARG A 85 0.54 -9.52 -7.08
CA ARG A 85 1.10 -10.18 -5.88
C ARG A 85 1.90 -11.42 -6.27
N ARG A 86 1.31 -12.33 -7.06
CA ARG A 86 2.00 -13.55 -7.50
C ARG A 86 3.27 -13.25 -8.29
N GLU A 87 3.21 -12.30 -9.22
CA GLU A 87 4.38 -11.89 -10.01
C GLU A 87 5.53 -11.39 -9.12
N LEU A 88 5.24 -10.58 -8.10
CA LEU A 88 6.24 -10.12 -7.13
C LEU A 88 6.80 -11.27 -6.31
N GLU A 89 5.94 -12.15 -5.80
CA GLU A 89 6.36 -13.31 -5.00
C GLU A 89 7.22 -14.28 -5.82
N ASP A 90 6.83 -14.53 -7.08
CA ASP A 90 7.61 -15.36 -7.99
C ASP A 90 8.96 -14.72 -8.34
N THR A 91 9.01 -13.41 -8.51
CA THR A 91 10.24 -12.69 -8.83
C THR A 91 11.21 -12.68 -7.65
N TRP A 92 10.73 -12.37 -6.45
CA TRP A 92 11.56 -12.19 -5.26
C TRP A 92 11.76 -13.47 -4.44
N GLY A 93 10.95 -14.49 -4.64
CA GLY A 93 10.99 -15.75 -3.91
C GLY A 93 10.57 -15.61 -2.45
N CYS A 94 9.74 -14.63 -2.11
CA CYS A 94 9.26 -14.39 -0.76
C CYS A 94 7.84 -13.80 -0.76
N PRO A 95 7.09 -13.89 0.36
CA PRO A 95 5.73 -13.40 0.42
C PRO A 95 5.66 -11.86 0.32
N ALA A 96 4.63 -11.37 -0.39
CA ALA A 96 4.28 -9.96 -0.50
C ALA A 96 3.03 -9.66 0.34
N TYR A 97 3.14 -8.67 1.23
CA TYR A 97 2.08 -8.20 2.11
C TYR A 97 1.60 -6.83 1.67
N ASP A 98 0.30 -6.73 1.47
CA ASP A 98 -0.33 -5.48 1.08
C ASP A 98 -0.52 -4.55 2.28
N THR A 99 -0.45 -3.26 2.00
CA THR A 99 -0.70 -2.20 2.96
C THR A 99 -1.55 -1.14 2.29
N TYR A 100 -2.58 -0.67 2.96
CA TYR A 100 -3.41 0.43 2.48
C TYR A 100 -3.24 1.65 3.38
N GLY A 101 -3.13 2.82 2.76
CA GLY A 101 -3.07 4.09 3.45
C GLY A 101 -2.88 5.25 2.48
N THR A 102 -3.06 6.47 2.99
CA THR A 102 -2.85 7.71 2.25
C THR A 102 -1.99 8.68 3.04
N HIS A 103 -1.50 9.73 2.40
CA HIS A 103 -0.69 10.75 3.07
C HIS A 103 -1.46 11.48 4.18
N GLU A 104 -2.79 11.60 4.02
CA GLU A 104 -3.65 12.31 4.97
C GLU A 104 -3.84 11.53 6.27
N ILE A 105 -3.97 10.21 6.16
CA ILE A 105 -4.38 9.36 7.29
C ILE A 105 -3.30 8.40 7.79
N GLY A 106 -2.16 8.32 7.07
CA GLY A 106 -1.16 7.28 7.34
C GLY A 106 -1.63 5.89 6.92
N THR A 107 -1.09 4.86 7.55
CA THR A 107 -1.50 3.47 7.30
C THR A 107 -2.88 3.22 7.91
N CYS A 108 -3.80 2.73 7.10
CA CYS A 108 -5.17 2.38 7.50
C CYS A 108 -5.35 0.86 7.66
N GLY A 109 -4.75 0.09 6.78
CA GLY A 109 -4.88 -1.36 6.78
C GLY A 109 -3.60 -2.09 6.38
N PHE A 110 -3.45 -3.32 6.84
CA PHE A 110 -2.29 -4.15 6.55
C PHE A 110 -2.65 -5.64 6.49
N ASP A 111 -1.99 -6.36 5.60
CA ASP A 111 -2.06 -7.82 5.55
C ASP A 111 -1.36 -8.45 6.77
N CYS A 112 -1.94 -9.53 7.26
CA CYS A 112 -1.25 -10.48 8.13
C CYS A 112 -0.83 -11.74 7.34
N ARG A 113 -0.22 -12.71 8.02
CA ARG A 113 0.21 -13.97 7.40
C ARG A 113 -0.92 -14.77 6.74
N GLU A 114 -2.17 -14.58 7.17
CA GLU A 114 -3.33 -15.29 6.61
C GLU A 114 -3.77 -14.69 5.26
N ARG A 115 -3.44 -13.41 5.00
CA ARG A 115 -3.73 -12.69 3.75
C ARG A 115 -5.20 -12.78 3.30
N ASN A 116 -6.10 -12.84 4.26
CA ASN A 116 -7.54 -12.90 4.05
C ASN A 116 -8.18 -11.58 4.48
N GLY A 117 -7.97 -10.55 3.66
CA GLY A 117 -8.29 -9.16 3.96
C GLY A 117 -7.27 -8.49 4.89
N MET A 118 -7.31 -7.17 4.91
CA MET A 118 -6.40 -6.32 5.69
C MET A 118 -7.00 -6.00 7.05
N HIS A 119 -6.20 -6.12 8.12
CA HIS A 119 -6.55 -5.62 9.44
C HIS A 119 -6.57 -4.10 9.45
N VAL A 120 -7.63 -3.51 9.97
CA VAL A 120 -7.76 -2.05 10.14
C VAL A 120 -7.00 -1.60 11.38
N MET A 121 -6.25 -0.51 11.28
CA MET A 121 -5.48 0.09 12.39
C MET A 121 -6.41 0.82 13.38
N GLU A 122 -7.28 0.06 14.07
CA GLU A 122 -8.35 0.61 14.91
C GLU A 122 -7.87 1.30 16.19
N ASP A 123 -6.61 1.18 16.54
CA ASP A 123 -5.95 1.91 17.60
C ASP A 123 -5.57 3.35 17.20
N THR A 124 -5.47 3.63 15.91
CA THR A 124 -5.06 4.94 15.37
C THR A 124 -6.15 5.66 14.61
N LEU A 125 -7.15 4.94 14.12
CA LEU A 125 -8.23 5.52 13.32
C LEU A 125 -9.54 4.71 13.43
N TYR A 126 -10.64 5.37 13.08
CA TYR A 126 -11.94 4.74 12.91
C TYR A 126 -12.32 4.74 11.43
N LEU A 127 -12.56 3.56 10.87
CA LEU A 127 -12.96 3.36 9.48
C LEU A 127 -14.46 3.04 9.39
N GLU A 128 -15.16 3.82 8.56
CA GLU A 128 -16.54 3.59 8.14
C GLU A 128 -16.55 3.28 6.64
N ILE A 129 -17.44 2.38 6.22
CA ILE A 129 -17.82 2.23 4.81
C ILE A 129 -19.19 2.86 4.65
N VAL A 130 -19.30 3.80 3.73
CA VAL A 130 -20.55 4.56 3.51
C VAL A 130 -21.02 4.45 2.06
N ASP A 131 -22.30 4.54 1.89
CA ASP A 131 -22.92 4.62 0.56
C ASP A 131 -22.39 5.83 -0.22
N THR A 132 -22.10 5.64 -1.49
CA THR A 132 -21.39 6.63 -2.33
C THR A 132 -22.23 7.87 -2.64
N GLU A 133 -23.55 7.77 -2.58
CA GLU A 133 -24.49 8.85 -2.89
C GLU A 133 -25.02 9.53 -1.63
N THR A 134 -25.49 8.74 -0.67
CA THR A 134 -26.16 9.24 0.53
C THR A 134 -25.21 9.52 1.69
N GLY A 135 -24.01 8.88 1.71
CA GLY A 135 -23.07 8.95 2.83
C GLY A 135 -23.55 8.18 4.07
N ALA A 136 -24.61 7.39 3.97
CA ALA A 136 -25.11 6.55 5.06
C ALA A 136 -24.16 5.38 5.32
N PRO A 137 -23.91 4.99 6.59
CA PRO A 137 -23.09 3.82 6.90
C PRO A 137 -23.67 2.53 6.30
N LEU A 138 -22.80 1.71 5.74
CA LEU A 138 -23.13 0.41 5.17
C LEU A 138 -22.77 -0.74 6.13
N PRO A 139 -23.56 -1.82 6.14
CA PRO A 139 -23.21 -3.00 6.92
C PRO A 139 -21.99 -3.73 6.34
N PRO A 140 -21.31 -4.59 7.14
CA PRO A 140 -20.26 -5.45 6.64
C PRO A 140 -20.71 -6.31 5.45
N GLY A 141 -19.86 -6.44 4.45
CA GLY A 141 -20.13 -7.16 3.20
C GLY A 141 -20.55 -6.27 2.04
N GLU A 142 -20.95 -5.03 2.29
CA GLU A 142 -21.29 -4.07 1.25
C GLU A 142 -20.11 -3.14 0.94
N ALA A 143 -19.94 -2.82 -0.36
CA ALA A 143 -18.88 -1.94 -0.83
C ALA A 143 -19.37 -0.49 -0.91
N GLY A 144 -18.51 0.44 -0.49
CA GLY A 144 -18.82 1.87 -0.52
C GLY A 144 -17.57 2.71 -0.34
N ASN A 145 -17.75 4.03 -0.18
CA ASN A 145 -16.65 4.93 0.10
C ASN A 145 -16.06 4.70 1.50
N MET A 146 -14.75 4.68 1.57
CA MET A 146 -14.03 4.69 2.83
C MET A 146 -14.01 6.08 3.44
N VAL A 147 -14.52 6.20 4.66
CA VAL A 147 -14.55 7.43 5.46
C VAL A 147 -13.77 7.19 6.74
N VAL A 148 -12.85 8.09 7.07
CA VAL A 148 -11.90 7.88 8.16
C VAL A 148 -11.89 9.06 9.15
N THR A 149 -11.86 8.72 10.44
CA THR A 149 -11.55 9.63 11.54
C THR A 149 -10.22 9.21 12.17
N VAL A 150 -9.26 10.12 12.24
CA VAL A 150 -7.90 9.86 12.74
C VAL A 150 -7.76 10.34 14.18
N PHE A 151 -7.25 9.49 15.10
CA PHE A 151 -7.19 9.79 16.52
C PHE A 151 -5.94 10.54 16.94
N PHE A 152 -4.82 10.36 16.27
CA PHE A 152 -3.54 10.95 16.64
C PHE A 152 -3.27 12.34 16.04
N ARG A 153 -4.15 12.83 15.15
CA ARG A 153 -3.93 14.09 14.42
C ARG A 153 -4.89 15.17 14.90
N SER A 154 -4.33 16.20 15.53
CA SER A 154 -5.11 17.32 16.08
C SER A 154 -5.12 18.58 15.21
N ALA A 155 -4.11 18.76 14.34
CA ALA A 155 -3.98 19.98 13.51
C ALA A 155 -3.45 19.67 12.09
N PRO A 156 -4.29 19.77 11.04
CA PRO A 156 -5.75 19.84 11.11
C PRO A 156 -6.36 18.51 11.56
N PRO A 157 -7.47 18.52 12.30
CA PRO A 157 -8.16 17.30 12.66
C PRO A 157 -8.78 16.65 11.43
N ILE A 158 -8.73 15.32 11.36
CA ILE A 158 -9.35 14.53 10.29
C ILE A 158 -10.52 13.77 10.90
N ILE A 159 -11.74 14.27 10.64
CA ILE A 159 -12.99 13.73 11.17
C ILE A 159 -13.91 13.42 9.99
N ARG A 160 -14.32 12.15 9.88
CA ARG A 160 -15.17 11.63 8.80
C ARG A 160 -14.72 12.10 7.40
N TYR A 161 -13.42 12.01 7.15
CA TYR A 161 -12.82 12.38 5.88
C TYR A 161 -13.09 11.29 4.83
N ASN A 162 -13.80 11.66 3.75
CA ASN A 162 -14.10 10.77 2.65
C ASN A 162 -12.87 10.66 1.73
N LEU A 163 -12.25 9.48 1.71
CA LEU A 163 -11.09 9.18 0.88
C LEU A 163 -11.44 9.06 -0.60
N ARG A 164 -12.72 8.84 -0.92
CA ARG A 164 -13.21 8.47 -2.26
C ARG A 164 -12.59 7.18 -2.79
N ASP A 165 -12.02 6.42 -1.91
CA ASP A 165 -11.56 5.06 -2.16
C ASP A 165 -12.67 4.08 -1.80
N LEU A 166 -12.84 3.06 -2.62
CA LEU A 166 -13.84 2.02 -2.41
C LEU A 166 -13.25 0.91 -1.55
N GLY A 167 -14.00 0.52 -0.54
CA GLY A 167 -13.65 -0.58 0.36
C GLY A 167 -14.90 -1.32 0.82
N ARG A 168 -14.67 -2.36 1.61
CA ARG A 168 -15.72 -3.21 2.20
C ARG A 168 -15.22 -3.77 3.51
N MET A 169 -16.01 -3.65 4.57
CA MET A 169 -15.71 -4.38 5.81
C MET A 169 -16.06 -5.86 5.67
N LEU A 170 -15.19 -6.74 6.13
CA LEU A 170 -15.48 -8.17 6.15
C LEU A 170 -16.41 -8.53 7.31
N SER A 171 -17.34 -9.47 7.08
CA SER A 171 -18.35 -9.85 8.08
C SER A 171 -17.78 -10.60 9.27
N SER A 172 -16.63 -11.28 9.12
CA SER A 172 -15.97 -12.02 10.19
C SER A 172 -14.85 -11.20 10.83
N SER A 173 -14.90 -11.04 12.15
CA SER A 173 -13.86 -10.38 12.94
C SER A 173 -12.68 -11.29 13.30
N GLN A 174 -12.88 -12.61 13.36
CA GLN A 174 -11.80 -13.53 13.75
C GLN A 174 -10.86 -13.84 12.59
N CYS A 175 -9.56 -13.71 12.86
CA CYS A 175 -8.49 -14.08 11.96
C CYS A 175 -7.61 -15.16 12.60
N GLY A 176 -7.16 -16.12 11.80
CA GLY A 176 -6.22 -17.17 12.23
C GLY A 176 -4.88 -16.64 12.76
N CYS A 177 -4.54 -15.39 12.47
CA CYS A 177 -3.34 -14.75 13.01
C CYS A 177 -3.42 -14.36 14.50
N GLY A 178 -4.63 -14.40 15.10
CA GLY A 178 -4.89 -14.03 16.49
C GLY A 178 -5.22 -12.57 16.73
N SER A 179 -5.19 -11.72 15.72
CA SER A 179 -5.58 -10.30 15.84
C SER A 179 -7.10 -10.15 15.99
N HIS A 180 -7.52 -9.24 16.87
CA HIS A 180 -8.92 -8.87 17.09
C HIS A 180 -9.36 -7.65 16.27
N PHE A 181 -8.44 -6.99 15.56
CA PHE A 181 -8.78 -5.88 14.67
C PHE A 181 -9.73 -6.35 13.59
N ARG A 182 -10.76 -5.53 13.31
CA ARG A 182 -11.66 -5.79 12.18
C ARG A 182 -10.85 -5.85 10.89
N ARG A 183 -11.42 -6.52 9.91
CA ARG A 183 -10.77 -6.64 8.60
C ARG A 183 -11.62 -6.00 7.53
N MET A 184 -10.94 -5.38 6.59
CA MET A 184 -11.51 -4.86 5.35
C MET A 184 -10.99 -5.67 4.16
N ASP A 185 -11.68 -5.60 3.05
CA ASP A 185 -11.18 -6.10 1.78
C ASP A 185 -9.93 -5.34 1.32
N HIS A 186 -9.18 -5.90 0.39
CA HIS A 186 -8.14 -5.15 -0.29
C HIS A 186 -8.78 -3.98 -1.08
N PHE A 187 -7.96 -3.00 -1.44
CA PHE A 187 -8.43 -1.81 -2.14
C PHE A 187 -9.22 -2.17 -3.41
N LEU A 188 -10.45 -1.68 -3.52
CA LEU A 188 -11.38 -2.01 -4.62
C LEU A 188 -11.34 -1.02 -5.77
N GLY A 189 -10.65 0.10 -5.61
CA GLY A 189 -10.62 1.17 -6.61
C GLY A 189 -11.09 2.51 -6.06
N ARG A 190 -11.40 3.45 -6.94
CA ARG A 190 -11.86 4.80 -6.56
C ARG A 190 -13.25 5.08 -7.07
N SER A 191 -14.03 5.83 -6.29
CA SER A 191 -15.36 6.28 -6.67
C SER A 191 -15.36 7.52 -7.58
N ASP A 192 -14.23 8.25 -7.66
CA ASP A 192 -14.09 9.48 -8.45
C ASP A 192 -13.39 9.27 -9.81
N ASN A 193 -13.25 8.01 -10.26
CA ASN A 193 -12.57 7.64 -11.50
C ASN A 193 -11.10 8.11 -11.62
N MET A 194 -10.47 8.50 -10.52
CA MET A 194 -9.05 8.82 -10.51
C MET A 194 -8.21 7.56 -10.72
N VAL A 195 -7.24 7.63 -11.62
CA VAL A 195 -6.28 6.55 -11.90
C VAL A 195 -4.88 7.01 -11.47
N ARG A 196 -4.16 6.18 -10.77
CA ARG A 196 -2.77 6.46 -10.42
C ARG A 196 -1.82 5.85 -11.46
N MET A 197 -1.06 6.70 -12.17
CA MET A 197 -0.09 6.27 -13.16
C MET A 197 1.32 6.69 -12.72
N ARG A 198 2.20 5.71 -12.50
CA ARG A 198 3.60 5.94 -12.07
C ARG A 198 3.72 6.91 -10.89
N GLY A 199 2.84 6.77 -9.89
CA GLY A 199 2.82 7.62 -8.70
C GLY A 199 2.10 8.97 -8.87
N VAL A 200 1.63 9.31 -10.07
CA VAL A 200 0.89 10.56 -10.37
C VAL A 200 -0.61 10.27 -10.44
N ASN A 201 -1.41 11.09 -9.77
CA ASN A 201 -2.87 10.99 -9.86
C ASN A 201 -3.34 11.59 -11.18
N VAL A 202 -4.01 10.78 -11.99
CA VAL A 202 -4.59 11.18 -13.28
C VAL A 202 -6.09 11.07 -13.18
N TYR A 203 -6.79 12.12 -13.59
CA TYR A 203 -8.24 12.15 -13.71
C TYR A 203 -8.60 12.09 -15.19
N PRO A 204 -8.91 10.91 -15.76
CA PRO A 204 -9.15 10.76 -17.20
C PRO A 204 -10.22 11.71 -17.74
N MET A 205 -11.24 11.99 -16.92
CA MET A 205 -12.31 12.93 -17.29
C MET A 205 -11.84 14.39 -17.42
N ALA A 206 -10.75 14.77 -16.72
CA ALA A 206 -10.19 16.11 -16.86
C ALA A 206 -9.51 16.34 -18.22
N CYS A 207 -9.14 15.27 -18.92
CA CYS A 207 -8.54 15.33 -20.26
C CYS A 207 -9.58 15.42 -21.37
N LEU A 208 -10.86 15.14 -21.10
CA LEU A 208 -11.94 15.13 -22.12
C LEU A 208 -12.07 16.43 -22.90
N PRO A 209 -11.98 17.64 -22.29
CA PRO A 209 -12.07 18.89 -23.05
C PRO A 209 -10.93 19.01 -24.08
N ALA A 210 -9.70 18.62 -23.69
CA ALA A 210 -8.54 18.66 -24.57
C ALA A 210 -8.67 17.63 -25.73
N VAL A 211 -9.17 16.42 -25.44
CA VAL A 211 -9.40 15.39 -26.46
C VAL A 211 -10.53 15.80 -27.44
N LYS A 212 -11.59 16.45 -26.92
CA LYS A 212 -12.70 16.94 -27.75
C LYS A 212 -12.37 18.18 -28.59
N SER A 213 -11.34 18.93 -28.21
CA SER A 213 -10.90 20.11 -28.97
C SER A 213 -9.93 19.78 -30.10
N ASP A 214 -9.49 18.53 -30.22
CA ASP A 214 -8.60 18.06 -31.31
C ASP A 214 -9.47 17.47 -32.41
N ASP A 215 -9.79 18.28 -33.40
CA ASP A 215 -10.59 17.92 -34.61
C ASP A 215 -9.78 17.13 -35.66
N ARG A 216 -8.72 16.41 -35.27
CA ARG A 216 -7.91 15.57 -36.15
C ARG A 216 -8.30 14.12 -36.14
#